data_a7959b6c5d64338ca83c5acb29353793
#
_entry.id   a7959b6c5d64338ca83c5acb29353793
#
_cell.length_a   1.000
_cell.length_b   1.000
_cell.length_c   1.000
_cell.angle_alpha   90.00
_cell.angle_beta   90.00
_cell.angle_gamma   90.00
#
_symmetry.space_group_name_H-M   'P 1'
#
loop_
_entity.id
_entity.type
_entity.pdbx_description
1 polymer ?
#
loop_
_entity_poly.entity_id
_entity_poly.type
_entity_poly.pdbx_seq_one_letter_code
_entity_poly.pdbx_strand_id
1 'polypeptide(L)'
;MLNIFEQTLSHMMLHIEAEKSVGHIPQPLFLIGSFGSGKTTLLIELARRLRENGWGESVQLLDGKEFFSSNDIIKAIEGTDYDGTRPLKGNGDRRRIVIIDDLDFFFNRSPFDDQYLLRNYLYQPEAPMLIAAVPKISEALADYKAPFFEGVRTIYIPAITQDSLSETLNLPEEKAKRLSALLAYLPPVIRSVKIACDIIDRSDWPDNDLKELATLSAPIYRARFENLPAYSQKILMSLSKSASPLNLSQLRELISAPAGSLSPYLQQLVQDNTIRKTDPEKRGTPYEITDKLFKLWLSNGS
;
A
#
# COMPACT_ATOMS: atom_id res chain seq x y z
N MET A 1 -7.98 2.74 19.30
CA MET A 1 -7.15 2.27 18.17
C MET A 1 -7.41 0.79 17.99
N LEU A 2 -7.46 0.26 16.75
CA LEU A 2 -7.66 -1.18 16.53
C LEU A 2 -6.56 -1.98 17.22
N ASN A 3 -6.90 -3.10 17.86
CA ASN A 3 -5.93 -3.97 18.56
C ASN A 3 -4.74 -4.38 17.68
N ILE A 4 -4.98 -4.59 16.39
CA ILE A 4 -3.97 -4.85 15.37
C ILE A 4 -2.89 -3.75 15.30
N PHE A 5 -3.27 -2.48 15.40
CA PHE A 5 -2.32 -1.38 15.39
C PHE A 5 -1.48 -1.31 16.66
N GLU A 6 -2.08 -1.56 17.81
CA GLU A 6 -1.35 -1.62 19.07
C GLU A 6 -0.33 -2.77 19.07
N GLN A 7 -0.69 -3.95 18.57
CA GLN A 7 0.24 -5.07 18.44
C GLN A 7 1.38 -4.74 17.48
N THR A 8 1.09 -4.13 16.32
CA THR A 8 2.11 -3.73 15.35
C THR A 8 3.06 -2.70 15.94
N LEU A 9 2.54 -1.66 16.61
CA LEU A 9 3.34 -0.65 17.29
C LEU A 9 4.21 -1.26 18.40
N SER A 10 3.67 -2.18 19.18
CA SER A 10 4.41 -2.88 20.23
C SER A 10 5.59 -3.67 19.65
N HIS A 11 5.39 -4.38 18.55
CA HIS A 11 6.47 -5.10 17.87
C HIS A 11 7.55 -4.15 17.32
N MET A 12 7.15 -3.01 16.75
CA MET A 12 8.09 -1.99 16.28
C MET A 12 8.90 -1.41 17.44
N MET A 13 8.24 -1.05 18.55
CA MET A 13 8.90 -0.51 19.74
C MET A 13 9.90 -1.49 20.35
N LEU A 14 9.56 -2.78 20.42
CA LEU A 14 10.48 -3.84 20.91
C LEU A 14 11.73 -3.93 20.03
N HIS A 15 11.58 -3.86 18.71
CA HIS A 15 12.73 -3.88 17.81
C HIS A 15 13.61 -2.63 17.98
N ILE A 16 13.00 -1.45 18.06
CA ILE A 16 13.72 -0.20 18.30
C ILE A 16 14.49 -0.22 19.60
N GLU A 17 13.90 -0.74 20.67
CA GLU A 17 14.58 -0.86 21.97
C GLU A 17 15.78 -1.82 21.91
N ALA A 18 15.69 -2.88 21.10
CA ALA A 18 16.83 -3.80 20.89
C ALA A 18 17.97 -3.11 20.12
N GLU A 19 17.66 -2.21 19.22
CA GLU A 19 18.62 -1.51 18.35
C GLU A 19 19.04 -0.12 18.88
N LYS A 20 18.66 0.26 20.10
CA LYS A 20 18.81 1.64 20.60
C LYS A 20 20.24 2.10 20.85
N SER A 21 21.17 1.18 21.15
CA SER A 21 22.56 1.53 21.42
C SER A 21 23.37 1.67 20.14
N VAL A 22 24.38 2.52 20.18
CA VAL A 22 25.38 2.66 19.12
C VAL A 22 26.49 1.61 19.26
N GLY A 23 27.34 1.47 18.27
CA GLY A 23 28.49 0.56 18.31
C GLY A 23 28.26 -0.81 17.61
N HIS A 24 27.09 -1.01 17.04
CA HIS A 24 26.78 -2.13 16.13
C HIS A 24 25.99 -1.62 14.93
N ILE A 25 25.95 -2.38 13.84
CA ILE A 25 25.18 -2.02 12.63
C ILE A 25 23.70 -2.22 12.94
N PRO A 26 22.84 -1.18 12.81
CA PRO A 26 21.40 -1.32 13.07
C PRO A 26 20.73 -2.12 11.98
N GLN A 27 19.75 -2.95 12.34
CA GLN A 27 18.92 -3.63 11.37
C GLN A 27 17.74 -2.74 10.95
N PRO A 28 17.65 -2.31 9.67
CA PRO A 28 16.52 -1.54 9.18
C PRO A 28 15.20 -2.31 9.35
N LEU A 29 14.12 -1.57 9.65
CA LEU A 29 12.78 -2.12 9.81
C LEU A 29 11.86 -1.63 8.69
N PHE A 30 11.24 -2.55 7.96
CA PHE A 30 10.29 -2.23 6.90
C PHE A 30 8.87 -2.62 7.29
N LEU A 31 7.98 -1.62 7.35
CA LEU A 31 6.55 -1.79 7.54
C LEU A 31 5.88 -2.00 6.19
N ILE A 32 5.34 -3.19 5.97
CA ILE A 32 4.74 -3.59 4.70
C ILE A 32 3.23 -3.64 4.83
N GLY A 33 2.53 -2.96 3.92
CA GLY A 33 1.08 -2.98 3.89
C GLY A 33 0.53 -2.25 2.67
N SER A 34 -0.54 -2.75 2.08
CA SER A 34 -1.18 -2.18 0.90
C SER A 34 -1.60 -0.72 1.11
N PHE A 35 -1.91 -0.03 0.02
CA PHE A 35 -2.43 1.34 0.10
C PHE A 35 -3.69 1.40 0.97
N GLY A 36 -3.74 2.37 1.88
CA GLY A 36 -4.88 2.52 2.81
C GLY A 36 -4.85 1.60 4.03
N SER A 37 -3.80 0.79 4.23
CA SER A 37 -3.64 -0.08 5.40
C SER A 37 -3.34 0.66 6.71
N GLY A 38 -3.03 1.96 6.65
CA GLY A 38 -2.74 2.79 7.82
C GLY A 38 -1.25 2.93 8.14
N LYS A 39 -0.32 2.62 7.21
CA LYS A 39 1.13 2.77 7.41
C LYS A 39 1.51 4.15 7.93
N THR A 40 1.13 5.19 7.20
CA THR A 40 1.39 6.60 7.60
C THR A 40 0.89 6.89 9.02
N THR A 41 -0.32 6.45 9.36
CA THR A 41 -0.90 6.64 10.71
C THR A 41 -0.07 5.93 11.76
N LEU A 42 0.38 4.69 11.49
CA LEU A 42 1.25 3.94 12.38
C LEU A 42 2.61 4.62 12.57
N LEU A 43 3.23 5.12 11.48
CA LEU A 43 4.52 5.80 11.56
C LEU A 43 4.44 7.13 12.33
N ILE A 44 3.37 7.91 12.14
CA ILE A 44 3.12 9.15 12.90
C ILE A 44 2.95 8.83 14.39
N GLU A 45 2.15 7.83 14.72
CA GLU A 45 1.92 7.41 16.11
C GLU A 45 3.20 6.82 16.73
N LEU A 46 3.98 6.05 15.98
CA LEU A 46 5.29 5.56 16.40
C LEU A 46 6.23 6.73 16.74
N ALA A 47 6.34 7.71 15.84
CA ALA A 47 7.18 8.89 16.06
C ALA A 47 6.76 9.68 17.31
N ARG A 48 5.44 9.84 17.53
CA ARG A 48 4.88 10.47 18.72
C ARG A 48 5.30 9.73 20.00
N ARG A 49 5.07 8.40 20.04
CA ARG A 49 5.43 7.58 21.21
C ARG A 49 6.93 7.55 21.49
N LEU A 50 7.74 7.48 20.46
CA LEU A 50 9.20 7.55 20.63
C LEU A 50 9.62 8.87 21.25
N ARG A 51 9.09 10.00 20.78
CA ARG A 51 9.41 11.32 21.35
C ARG A 51 8.98 11.44 22.80
N GLU A 52 7.80 10.94 23.16
CA GLU A 52 7.30 10.90 24.54
C GLU A 52 8.11 9.97 25.44
N ASN A 53 8.69 8.89 24.89
CA ASN A 53 9.55 7.96 25.62
C ASN A 53 11.04 8.38 25.64
N GLY A 54 11.31 9.67 25.48
CA GLY A 54 12.64 10.26 25.69
C GLY A 54 13.58 10.16 24.50
N TRP A 55 13.05 9.88 23.28
CA TRP A 55 13.86 9.95 22.05
C TRP A 55 13.92 11.40 21.49
N GLY A 56 12.95 12.24 21.82
CA GLY A 56 12.95 13.66 21.51
C GLY A 56 13.27 13.98 20.04
N GLU A 57 14.24 14.87 19.84
CA GLU A 57 14.70 15.30 18.52
C GLU A 57 15.51 14.23 17.75
N SER A 58 15.84 13.10 18.39
CA SER A 58 16.53 12.00 17.74
C SER A 58 15.64 11.24 16.76
N VAL A 59 14.36 11.59 16.65
CA VAL A 59 13.37 10.97 15.74
C VAL A 59 13.01 11.93 14.62
N GLN A 60 13.43 11.59 13.41
CA GLN A 60 13.04 12.29 12.17
C GLN A 60 11.95 11.50 11.45
N LEU A 61 10.96 12.22 10.90
CA LEU A 61 9.91 11.64 10.02
C LEU A 61 10.00 12.35 8.67
N LEU A 62 10.20 11.58 7.60
CA LEU A 62 10.45 12.04 6.24
C LEU A 62 9.44 11.41 5.27
N ASP A 63 9.19 12.06 4.13
CA ASP A 63 8.37 11.52 3.03
C ASP A 63 9.28 11.04 1.89
N GLY A 64 9.24 9.75 1.58
CA GLY A 64 10.03 9.12 0.52
C GLY A 64 9.72 9.63 -0.89
N LYS A 65 8.57 10.28 -1.08
CA LYS A 65 8.20 10.92 -2.36
C LYS A 65 9.11 12.08 -2.74
N GLU A 66 9.73 12.72 -1.77
CA GLU A 66 10.60 13.88 -1.97
C GLU A 66 12.00 13.48 -2.47
N PHE A 67 12.36 12.19 -2.42
CA PHE A 67 13.72 11.72 -2.71
C PHE A 67 13.84 11.09 -4.09
N PHE A 68 14.88 11.50 -4.80
CA PHE A 68 15.25 11.00 -6.13
C PHE A 68 16.59 10.27 -6.14
N SER A 69 17.42 10.47 -5.11
CA SER A 69 18.71 9.85 -4.94
C SER A 69 19.01 9.51 -3.49
N SER A 70 19.98 8.63 -3.25
CA SER A 70 20.51 8.34 -1.91
C SER A 70 21.06 9.57 -1.23
N ASN A 71 21.70 10.47 -1.98
CA ASN A 71 22.22 11.71 -1.44
C ASN A 71 21.13 12.64 -0.91
N ASP A 72 19.93 12.67 -1.54
CA ASP A 72 18.81 13.45 -1.04
C ASP A 72 18.39 12.96 0.35
N ILE A 73 18.29 11.63 0.54
CA ILE A 73 17.95 11.02 1.83
C ILE A 73 19.03 11.32 2.86
N ILE A 74 20.30 11.08 2.53
CA ILE A 74 21.43 11.29 3.45
C ILE A 74 21.52 12.76 3.85
N LYS A 75 21.34 13.67 2.91
CA LYS A 75 21.32 15.12 3.16
C LYS A 75 20.15 15.53 4.09
N ALA A 76 18.96 14.94 3.88
CA ALA A 76 17.83 15.18 4.78
C ALA A 76 18.10 14.69 6.19
N ILE A 77 18.82 13.57 6.37
CA ILE A 77 19.19 13.00 7.66
C ILE A 77 20.29 13.80 8.34
N GLU A 78 21.35 14.18 7.62
CA GLU A 78 22.53 14.84 8.18
C GLU A 78 22.42 16.37 8.20
N GLY A 79 21.49 16.96 7.45
CA GLY A 79 21.32 18.40 7.29
C GLY A 79 22.37 19.06 6.39
N THR A 80 23.29 18.28 5.82
CA THR A 80 24.36 18.75 4.91
C THR A 80 24.73 17.64 3.95
N ASP A 81 25.41 17.99 2.86
CA ASP A 81 25.98 16.98 1.94
C ASP A 81 26.95 16.08 2.69
N TYR A 82 26.82 14.78 2.50
CA TYR A 82 27.67 13.77 3.14
C TYR A 82 28.62 13.16 2.10
N ASP A 83 29.91 13.28 2.35
CA ASP A 83 30.98 12.83 1.43
C ASP A 83 31.57 11.45 1.78
N GLY A 84 30.99 10.77 2.78
CA GLY A 84 31.46 9.47 3.25
C GLY A 84 32.69 9.51 4.17
N THR A 85 33.31 10.67 4.38
CA THR A 85 34.54 10.82 5.15
C THR A 85 34.31 11.38 6.56
N ARG A 86 33.19 12.09 6.78
CA ARG A 86 32.86 12.68 8.08
C ARG A 86 32.22 11.64 9.00
N PRO A 87 32.52 11.68 10.30
CA PRO A 87 31.78 10.87 11.27
C PRO A 87 30.31 11.30 11.25
N LEU A 88 29.41 10.31 11.33
CA LEU A 88 27.99 10.56 11.40
C LEU A 88 27.66 11.36 12.68
N LYS A 89 26.63 12.21 12.63
CA LYS A 89 26.18 12.95 13.82
C LYS A 89 25.70 11.97 14.87
N GLY A 90 26.50 11.76 15.91
CA GLY A 90 26.08 11.02 17.09
C GLY A 90 25.15 11.85 17.98
N ASN A 91 24.27 11.17 18.70
CA ASN A 91 23.40 11.78 19.70
C ASN A 91 23.67 11.13 21.08
N GLY A 92 24.96 11.13 21.48
CA GLY A 92 25.40 10.42 22.68
C GLY A 92 25.34 8.91 22.52
N ASP A 93 24.97 8.20 23.60
CA ASP A 93 24.91 6.72 23.63
C ASP A 93 23.66 6.15 22.97
N ARG A 94 22.72 7.00 22.54
CA ARG A 94 21.44 6.57 21.96
C ARG A 94 21.45 6.82 20.46
N ARG A 95 21.03 5.80 19.70
CA ARG A 95 20.94 5.84 18.24
C ARG A 95 19.84 6.80 17.77
N ARG A 96 20.10 7.54 16.70
CA ARG A 96 19.06 8.31 15.98
C ARG A 96 18.10 7.36 15.26
N ILE A 97 16.87 7.80 15.08
CA ILE A 97 15.83 7.06 14.33
C ILE A 97 15.38 7.91 13.16
N VAL A 98 15.39 7.35 11.99
CA VAL A 98 14.85 7.94 10.76
C VAL A 98 13.68 7.12 10.28
N ILE A 99 12.52 7.73 10.23
CA ILE A 99 11.28 7.12 9.75
C ILE A 99 10.98 7.71 8.37
N ILE A 100 10.88 6.86 7.35
CA ILE A 100 10.57 7.29 5.97
C ILE A 100 9.28 6.61 5.52
N ASP A 101 8.24 7.40 5.30
CA ASP A 101 7.01 6.89 4.68
C ASP A 101 7.18 6.80 3.17
N ASP A 102 6.45 5.88 2.51
CA ASP A 102 6.41 5.70 1.06
C ASP A 102 7.83 5.60 0.40
N LEU A 103 8.78 4.89 1.04
CA LEU A 103 10.16 4.73 0.53
C LEU A 103 10.23 3.98 -0.81
N ASP A 104 9.18 3.29 -1.22
CA ASP A 104 9.08 2.65 -2.52
C ASP A 104 9.19 3.65 -3.69
N PHE A 105 8.83 4.91 -3.50
CA PHE A 105 9.04 5.95 -4.52
C PHE A 105 10.53 6.15 -4.83
N PHE A 106 11.39 6.17 -3.82
CA PHE A 106 12.83 6.19 -4.00
C PHE A 106 13.32 4.92 -4.71
N PHE A 107 12.94 3.73 -4.25
CA PHE A 107 13.37 2.47 -4.87
C PHE A 107 12.96 2.35 -6.33
N ASN A 108 11.80 2.87 -6.72
CA ASN A 108 11.32 2.85 -8.10
C ASN A 108 12.03 3.86 -9.02
N ARG A 109 12.66 4.89 -8.45
CA ARG A 109 13.33 5.97 -9.19
C ARG A 109 14.85 5.78 -9.27
N SER A 110 15.44 5.17 -8.24
CA SER A 110 16.89 5.02 -8.10
C SER A 110 17.37 3.66 -8.59
N PRO A 111 18.45 3.61 -9.38
CA PRO A 111 19.10 2.35 -9.75
C PRO A 111 19.75 1.68 -8.53
N PHE A 112 20.06 0.39 -8.63
CA PHE A 112 20.67 -0.36 -7.53
C PHE A 112 22.01 0.23 -7.06
N ASP A 113 22.82 0.74 -7.97
CA ASP A 113 24.10 1.38 -7.61
C ASP A 113 23.90 2.57 -6.67
N ASP A 114 22.90 3.40 -6.92
CA ASP A 114 22.55 4.50 -6.02
C ASP A 114 21.97 3.98 -4.69
N GLN A 115 21.11 2.96 -4.74
CA GLN A 115 20.58 2.34 -3.52
C GLN A 115 21.69 1.71 -2.64
N TYR A 116 22.79 1.21 -3.24
CA TYR A 116 23.97 0.75 -2.50
C TYR A 116 24.65 1.88 -1.71
N LEU A 117 24.61 3.14 -2.18
CA LEU A 117 25.13 4.28 -1.42
C LEU A 117 24.33 4.48 -0.14
N LEU A 118 23.00 4.42 -0.22
CA LEU A 118 22.14 4.48 0.96
C LEU A 118 22.40 3.32 1.92
N ARG A 119 22.51 2.09 1.39
CA ARG A 119 22.85 0.92 2.20
C ARG A 119 24.17 1.12 2.92
N ASN A 120 25.23 1.52 2.22
CA ASN A 120 26.55 1.72 2.80
C ASN A 120 26.54 2.79 3.90
N TYR A 121 25.72 3.83 3.75
CA TYR A 121 25.51 4.84 4.79
C TYR A 121 24.79 4.24 6.01
N LEU A 122 23.75 3.45 5.83
CA LEU A 122 22.94 2.88 6.91
C LEU A 122 23.62 1.70 7.63
N TYR A 123 24.58 1.05 7.00
CA TYR A 123 25.29 -0.12 7.54
C TYR A 123 26.59 0.27 8.24
N GLN A 124 26.57 1.38 8.99
CA GLN A 124 27.65 1.82 9.85
C GLN A 124 27.21 1.76 11.33
N PRO A 125 28.13 1.49 12.27
CA PRO A 125 27.79 1.37 13.69
C PRO A 125 27.10 2.61 14.30
N GLU A 126 27.44 3.80 13.79
CA GLU A 126 26.89 5.10 14.21
C GLU A 126 25.70 5.56 13.37
N ALA A 127 25.32 4.79 12.34
CA ALA A 127 24.22 5.15 11.47
C ALA A 127 22.89 5.22 12.23
N PRO A 128 21.96 6.08 11.79
CA PRO A 128 20.61 6.05 12.32
C PRO A 128 19.93 4.73 11.97
N MET A 129 19.01 4.31 12.84
CA MET A 129 18.13 3.19 12.52
C MET A 129 17.07 3.64 11.53
N LEU A 130 17.01 3.00 10.36
CA LEU A 130 15.96 3.24 9.38
C LEU A 130 14.70 2.45 9.72
N ILE A 131 13.57 3.15 9.75
CA ILE A 131 12.22 2.56 9.74
C ILE A 131 11.53 3.06 8.48
N ALA A 132 11.14 2.17 7.59
CA ALA A 132 10.55 2.55 6.32
C ALA A 132 9.18 1.91 6.10
N ALA A 133 8.28 2.61 5.40
CA ALA A 133 7.02 2.01 4.94
C ALA A 133 7.03 1.82 3.42
N VAL A 134 6.55 0.64 3.00
CA VAL A 134 6.40 0.29 1.58
C VAL A 134 5.07 -0.45 1.36
N PRO A 135 4.44 -0.34 0.16
CA PRO A 135 3.15 -0.98 -0.08
C PRO A 135 3.23 -2.50 -0.23
N LYS A 136 4.36 -3.02 -0.68
CA LYS A 136 4.63 -4.45 -0.91
C LYS A 136 6.14 -4.70 -0.92
N ILE A 137 6.54 -5.96 -0.85
CA ILE A 137 7.91 -6.34 -1.15
C ILE A 137 8.17 -6.03 -2.63
N SER A 138 9.16 -5.17 -2.88
CA SER A 138 9.62 -4.81 -4.22
C SER A 138 10.89 -5.58 -4.58
N GLU A 139 11.37 -5.44 -5.82
CA GLU A 139 12.66 -5.98 -6.25
C GLU A 139 13.81 -5.52 -5.34
N ALA A 140 13.76 -4.28 -4.84
CA ALA A 140 14.75 -3.74 -3.91
C ALA A 140 14.93 -4.57 -2.61
N LEU A 141 13.91 -5.36 -2.23
CA LEU A 141 13.92 -6.22 -1.04
C LEU A 141 13.96 -7.71 -1.37
N ALA A 142 13.56 -8.11 -2.59
CA ALA A 142 13.37 -9.52 -2.97
C ALA A 142 14.43 -10.06 -3.94
N ASP A 143 15.07 -9.20 -4.74
CA ASP A 143 16.12 -9.61 -5.67
C ASP A 143 17.42 -9.81 -4.89
N TYR A 144 18.09 -10.98 -5.11
CA TYR A 144 19.38 -11.29 -4.47
C TYR A 144 20.51 -10.32 -4.82
N LYS A 145 20.37 -9.53 -5.89
CA LYS A 145 21.29 -8.44 -6.29
C LYS A 145 20.93 -7.10 -5.67
N ALA A 146 19.75 -7.00 -5.03
CA ALA A 146 19.32 -5.73 -4.48
C ALA A 146 20.05 -5.42 -3.16
N PRO A 147 20.32 -4.12 -2.92
CA PRO A 147 21.10 -3.69 -1.75
C PRO A 147 20.52 -4.12 -0.41
N PHE A 148 19.20 -4.21 -0.29
CA PHE A 148 18.51 -4.51 0.96
C PHE A 148 18.02 -5.95 1.08
N PHE A 149 18.40 -6.84 0.15
CA PHE A 149 18.06 -8.27 0.21
C PHE A 149 18.58 -8.90 1.51
N GLU A 150 17.69 -9.61 2.22
CA GLU A 150 17.96 -10.28 3.51
C GLU A 150 18.57 -9.38 4.62
N GLY A 151 18.82 -8.10 4.34
CA GLY A 151 19.44 -7.17 5.29
C GLY A 151 18.46 -6.41 6.17
N VAL A 152 17.15 -6.62 6.03
CA VAL A 152 16.12 -5.85 6.73
C VAL A 152 15.17 -6.75 7.52
N ARG A 153 14.62 -6.21 8.59
CA ARG A 153 13.48 -6.81 9.28
C ARG A 153 12.18 -6.31 8.69
N THR A 154 11.21 -7.20 8.48
CA THR A 154 9.91 -6.83 7.92
C THR A 154 8.78 -7.06 8.94
N ILE A 155 7.86 -6.12 9.03
CA ILE A 155 6.60 -6.23 9.76
C ILE A 155 5.47 -5.99 8.77
N TYR A 156 4.53 -6.92 8.70
CA TYR A 156 3.35 -6.80 7.85
C TYR A 156 2.18 -6.23 8.63
N ILE A 157 1.49 -5.25 8.06
CA ILE A 157 0.18 -4.85 8.57
C ILE A 157 -0.83 -5.90 8.12
N PRO A 158 -1.46 -6.62 9.05
CA PRO A 158 -2.43 -7.65 8.69
C PRO A 158 -3.65 -7.04 8.00
N ALA A 159 -4.27 -7.83 7.10
CA ALA A 159 -5.54 -7.47 6.52
C ALA A 159 -6.63 -7.42 7.61
N ILE A 160 -7.57 -6.50 7.46
CA ILE A 160 -8.70 -6.38 8.36
C ILE A 160 -9.68 -7.51 8.05
N THR A 161 -10.00 -8.32 9.07
CA THR A 161 -11.01 -9.38 8.99
C THR A 161 -12.31 -8.94 9.66
N GLN A 162 -13.42 -9.61 9.35
CA GLN A 162 -14.70 -9.34 10.01
C GLN A 162 -14.63 -9.57 11.52
N ASP A 163 -13.90 -10.60 11.94
CA ASP A 163 -13.73 -10.92 13.37
C ASP A 163 -13.00 -9.80 14.10
N SER A 164 -11.91 -9.26 13.51
CA SER A 164 -11.18 -8.14 14.10
C SER A 164 -11.99 -6.85 14.18
N LEU A 165 -12.99 -6.67 13.32
CA LEU A 165 -13.89 -5.52 13.33
C LEU A 165 -14.99 -5.69 14.38
N SER A 166 -15.62 -6.87 14.48
CA SER A 166 -16.68 -7.14 15.43
C SER A 166 -16.21 -6.96 16.88
N GLU A 167 -15.00 -7.42 17.20
CA GLU A 167 -14.37 -7.26 18.51
C GLU A 167 -14.05 -5.79 18.86
N THR A 168 -13.77 -4.97 17.85
CA THR A 168 -13.24 -3.61 18.07
C THR A 168 -14.32 -2.54 18.04
N LEU A 169 -15.31 -2.66 17.15
CA LEU A 169 -16.25 -1.56 16.87
C LEU A 169 -17.53 -1.64 17.73
N ASN A 170 -17.82 -2.77 18.37
CA ASN A 170 -19.00 -2.99 19.21
C ASN A 170 -20.29 -2.37 18.62
N LEU A 171 -20.52 -2.58 17.32
CA LEU A 171 -21.63 -2.00 16.57
C LEU A 171 -22.93 -2.77 16.84
N PRO A 172 -24.10 -2.09 16.81
CA PRO A 172 -25.39 -2.76 16.74
C PRO A 172 -25.44 -3.72 15.54
N GLU A 173 -26.14 -4.85 15.69
CA GLU A 173 -26.19 -5.93 14.70
C GLU A 173 -26.54 -5.45 13.28
N GLU A 174 -27.48 -4.51 13.16
CA GLU A 174 -27.88 -3.93 11.89
C GLU A 174 -26.75 -3.13 11.23
N LYS A 175 -26.06 -2.26 11.99
CA LYS A 175 -24.89 -1.53 11.49
C LYS A 175 -23.74 -2.46 11.13
N ALA A 176 -23.54 -3.53 11.88
CA ALA A 176 -22.53 -4.54 11.58
C ALA A 176 -22.82 -5.29 10.26
N LYS A 177 -24.07 -5.61 9.97
CA LYS A 177 -24.49 -6.20 8.69
C LYS A 177 -24.26 -5.24 7.52
N ARG A 178 -24.63 -3.98 7.66
CA ARG A 178 -24.36 -2.93 6.65
C ARG A 178 -22.86 -2.76 6.39
N LEU A 179 -22.07 -2.70 7.45
CA LEU A 179 -20.60 -2.62 7.35
C LEU A 179 -20.02 -3.79 6.56
N SER A 180 -20.44 -5.02 6.89
CA SER A 180 -20.01 -6.23 6.19
C SER A 180 -20.38 -6.20 4.70
N ALA A 181 -21.60 -5.73 4.38
CA ALA A 181 -22.06 -5.60 3.00
C ALA A 181 -21.20 -4.60 2.20
N LEU A 182 -20.86 -3.44 2.76
CA LEU A 182 -20.00 -2.45 2.12
C LEU A 182 -18.56 -2.96 1.96
N LEU A 183 -18.02 -3.59 2.99
CA LEU A 183 -16.64 -4.11 2.97
C LEU A 183 -16.45 -5.27 1.98
N ALA A 184 -17.53 -5.95 1.57
CA ALA A 184 -17.46 -6.96 0.52
C ALA A 184 -17.05 -6.40 -0.86
N TYR A 185 -17.18 -5.07 -1.04
CA TYR A 185 -16.80 -4.34 -2.26
C TYR A 185 -15.48 -3.59 -2.13
N LEU A 186 -14.90 -3.52 -0.95
CA LEU A 186 -13.71 -2.74 -0.64
C LEU A 186 -12.53 -3.65 -0.29
N PRO A 187 -11.28 -3.21 -0.51
CA PRO A 187 -10.12 -3.95 -0.03
C PRO A 187 -10.12 -4.02 1.51
N PRO A 188 -9.58 -5.08 2.11
CA PRO A 188 -9.59 -5.30 3.57
C PRO A 188 -8.54 -4.42 4.29
N VAL A 189 -8.71 -3.10 4.22
CA VAL A 189 -7.80 -2.09 4.78
C VAL A 189 -8.58 -1.08 5.64
N ILE A 190 -7.86 -0.41 6.55
CA ILE A 190 -8.47 0.55 7.50
C ILE A 190 -9.22 1.69 6.83
N ARG A 191 -8.72 2.18 5.70
CA ARG A 191 -9.39 3.23 4.92
C ARG A 191 -10.78 2.80 4.47
N SER A 192 -10.94 1.53 4.07
CA SER A 192 -12.21 0.96 3.66
C SER A 192 -13.22 0.93 4.80
N VAL A 193 -12.77 0.55 5.99
CA VAL A 193 -13.60 0.58 7.20
C VAL A 193 -14.08 1.99 7.51
N LYS A 194 -13.17 2.98 7.46
CA LYS A 194 -13.52 4.38 7.68
C LYS A 194 -14.59 4.86 6.69
N ILE A 195 -14.39 4.61 5.38
CA ILE A 195 -15.36 4.98 4.34
C ILE A 195 -16.72 4.33 4.61
N ALA A 196 -16.73 3.04 4.92
CA ALA A 196 -17.99 2.31 5.17
C ALA A 196 -18.70 2.82 6.44
N CYS A 197 -17.98 3.12 7.51
CA CYS A 197 -18.55 3.72 8.72
C CYS A 197 -19.12 5.12 8.44
N ASP A 198 -18.39 5.96 7.70
CA ASP A 198 -18.86 7.30 7.34
C ASP A 198 -20.16 7.26 6.52
N ILE A 199 -20.33 6.25 5.63
CA ILE A 199 -21.58 6.04 4.88
C ILE A 199 -22.71 5.64 5.80
N ILE A 200 -22.50 4.66 6.68
CA ILE A 200 -23.51 4.14 7.60
C ILE A 200 -23.99 5.21 8.57
N ASP A 201 -23.10 6.09 9.00
CA ASP A 201 -23.45 7.16 9.96
C ASP A 201 -24.19 8.34 9.31
N ARG A 202 -24.09 8.50 7.97
CA ARG A 202 -24.79 9.54 7.22
C ARG A 202 -26.19 9.16 6.77
N SER A 203 -26.48 7.87 6.65
CA SER A 203 -27.72 7.37 6.08
C SER A 203 -28.38 6.34 6.96
N ASP A 204 -29.65 6.53 7.24
CA ASP A 204 -30.51 5.53 7.91
C ASP A 204 -31.09 4.50 6.91
N TRP A 205 -30.80 4.66 5.60
CA TRP A 205 -31.37 3.84 4.53
C TRP A 205 -30.35 2.86 3.93
N PRO A 206 -30.37 1.57 4.30
CA PRO A 206 -29.41 0.57 3.81
C PRO A 206 -29.34 0.42 2.29
N ASP A 207 -30.46 0.62 1.59
CA ASP A 207 -30.56 0.48 0.13
C ASP A 207 -29.73 1.51 -0.65
N ASN A 208 -29.33 2.60 -0.02
CA ASN A 208 -28.53 3.65 -0.62
C ASN A 208 -27.01 3.49 -0.38
N ASP A 209 -26.60 2.65 0.55
CA ASP A 209 -25.20 2.53 0.97
C ASP A 209 -24.26 2.22 -0.21
N LEU A 210 -24.61 1.26 -1.06
CA LEU A 210 -23.80 0.89 -2.23
C LEU A 210 -23.78 1.98 -3.30
N LYS A 211 -24.88 2.72 -3.48
CA LYS A 211 -24.92 3.86 -4.42
C LYS A 211 -24.04 4.99 -3.94
N GLU A 212 -24.05 5.30 -2.65
CA GLU A 212 -23.21 6.32 -2.05
C GLU A 212 -21.73 5.92 -2.15
N LEU A 213 -21.40 4.66 -1.87
CA LEU A 213 -20.04 4.13 -2.04
C LEU A 213 -19.55 4.26 -3.48
N ALA A 214 -20.37 3.92 -4.47
CA ALA A 214 -20.05 4.06 -5.88
C ALA A 214 -19.85 5.54 -6.26
N THR A 215 -20.68 6.43 -5.74
CA THR A 215 -20.60 7.89 -5.98
C THR A 215 -19.32 8.49 -5.41
N LEU A 216 -18.95 8.13 -4.17
CA LEU A 216 -17.71 8.59 -3.53
C LEU A 216 -16.46 8.10 -4.26
N SER A 217 -16.54 6.94 -4.90
CA SER A 217 -15.43 6.36 -5.66
C SER A 217 -15.36 6.83 -7.10
N ALA A 218 -16.41 7.49 -7.61
CA ALA A 218 -16.54 7.89 -9.01
C ALA A 218 -15.35 8.73 -9.55
N PRO A 219 -14.79 9.72 -8.84
CA PRO A 219 -13.67 10.50 -9.38
C PRO A 219 -12.44 9.64 -9.67
N ILE A 220 -12.14 8.67 -8.81
CA ILE A 220 -10.98 7.76 -8.97
C ILE A 220 -11.22 6.81 -10.14
N TYR A 221 -12.40 6.23 -10.22
CA TYR A 221 -12.74 5.27 -11.27
C TYR A 221 -12.90 5.93 -12.63
N ARG A 222 -13.44 7.15 -12.67
CA ARG A 222 -13.52 7.95 -13.90
C ARG A 222 -12.14 8.24 -14.45
N ALA A 223 -11.24 8.79 -13.66
CA ALA A 223 -9.86 9.07 -14.08
C ALA A 223 -9.14 7.79 -14.55
N ARG A 224 -9.31 6.67 -13.83
CA ARG A 224 -8.74 5.38 -14.24
C ARG A 224 -9.31 4.90 -15.58
N PHE A 225 -10.61 5.00 -15.78
CA PHE A 225 -11.31 4.53 -16.97
C PHE A 225 -11.00 5.39 -18.21
N GLU A 226 -11.03 6.73 -18.08
CA GLU A 226 -10.77 7.67 -19.17
C GLU A 226 -9.34 7.58 -19.72
N ASN A 227 -8.38 7.22 -18.88
CA ASN A 227 -6.98 7.01 -19.29
C ASN A 227 -6.73 5.68 -20.03
N LEU A 228 -7.71 4.79 -20.13
CA LEU A 228 -7.56 3.52 -20.83
C LEU A 228 -7.77 3.66 -22.35
N PRO A 229 -7.08 2.83 -23.16
CA PRO A 229 -7.37 2.73 -24.60
C PRO A 229 -8.83 2.37 -24.86
N ALA A 230 -9.39 2.83 -25.99
CA ALA A 230 -10.80 2.64 -26.34
C ALA A 230 -11.26 1.16 -26.32
N TYR A 231 -10.42 0.23 -26.77
CA TYR A 231 -10.77 -1.20 -26.69
C TYR A 231 -10.80 -1.72 -25.25
N SER A 232 -9.90 -1.26 -24.38
CA SER A 232 -9.92 -1.60 -22.94
C SER A 232 -11.21 -1.08 -22.28
N GLN A 233 -11.63 0.14 -22.59
CA GLN A 233 -12.90 0.70 -22.11
C GLN A 233 -14.09 -0.14 -22.56
N LYS A 234 -14.17 -0.52 -23.87
CA LYS A 234 -15.24 -1.38 -24.41
C LYS A 234 -15.27 -2.78 -23.75
N ILE A 235 -14.11 -3.38 -23.51
CA ILE A 235 -13.98 -4.66 -22.79
C ILE A 235 -14.58 -4.53 -21.39
N LEU A 236 -14.18 -3.52 -20.63
CA LEU A 236 -14.64 -3.28 -19.26
C LEU A 236 -16.15 -3.01 -19.21
N MET A 237 -16.68 -2.21 -20.13
CA MET A 237 -18.12 -1.95 -20.23
C MET A 237 -18.91 -3.24 -20.55
N SER A 238 -18.39 -4.10 -21.43
CA SER A 238 -19.03 -5.40 -21.73
C SER A 238 -19.01 -6.33 -20.53
N LEU A 239 -17.90 -6.42 -19.83
CA LEU A 239 -17.75 -7.23 -18.62
C LEU A 239 -18.60 -6.73 -17.46
N SER A 240 -18.78 -5.40 -17.31
CA SER A 240 -19.59 -4.82 -16.24
C SER A 240 -21.08 -5.11 -16.40
N LYS A 241 -21.58 -5.09 -17.62
CA LYS A 241 -23.00 -5.35 -17.95
C LYS A 241 -23.35 -6.83 -17.94
N SER A 242 -22.37 -7.72 -17.97
CA SER A 242 -22.60 -9.15 -17.97
C SER A 242 -22.80 -9.68 -16.55
N ALA A 243 -23.82 -10.55 -16.40
CA ALA A 243 -24.08 -11.26 -15.15
C ALA A 243 -23.04 -12.38 -14.88
N SER A 244 -22.37 -12.88 -15.94
CA SER A 244 -21.35 -13.93 -15.83
C SER A 244 -20.05 -13.51 -16.51
N PRO A 245 -18.90 -14.11 -16.15
CA PRO A 245 -17.64 -13.88 -16.83
C PRO A 245 -17.73 -14.16 -18.32
N LEU A 246 -17.04 -13.37 -19.17
CA LEU A 246 -17.07 -13.47 -20.62
C LEU A 246 -15.74 -13.98 -21.17
N ASN A 247 -15.78 -14.92 -22.13
CA ASN A 247 -14.58 -15.36 -22.85
C ASN A 247 -14.24 -14.42 -24.03
N LEU A 248 -13.07 -14.63 -24.64
CA LEU A 248 -12.60 -13.80 -25.76
C LEU A 248 -13.57 -13.78 -26.95
N SER A 249 -14.22 -14.92 -27.27
CA SER A 249 -15.17 -15.00 -28.39
C SER A 249 -16.42 -14.16 -28.12
N GLN A 250 -16.98 -14.26 -26.94
CA GLN A 250 -18.14 -13.46 -26.50
C GLN A 250 -17.82 -11.96 -26.48
N LEU A 251 -16.64 -11.58 -25.96
CA LEU A 251 -16.19 -10.18 -25.98
C LEU A 251 -16.02 -9.64 -27.40
N ARG A 252 -15.47 -10.45 -28.31
CA ARG A 252 -15.34 -10.06 -29.72
C ARG A 252 -16.69 -9.82 -30.39
N GLU A 253 -17.66 -10.66 -30.13
CA GLU A 253 -19.01 -10.53 -30.64
C GLU A 253 -19.70 -9.26 -30.12
N LEU A 254 -19.67 -9.05 -28.78
CA LEU A 254 -20.28 -7.88 -28.13
C LEU A 254 -19.65 -6.54 -28.57
N ILE A 255 -18.33 -6.52 -28.81
CA ILE A 255 -17.60 -5.31 -29.18
C ILE A 255 -17.55 -5.12 -30.70
N SER A 256 -17.96 -6.11 -31.49
CA SER A 256 -17.80 -6.18 -32.95
C SER A 256 -16.32 -5.98 -33.37
N ALA A 257 -15.40 -6.64 -32.69
CA ALA A 257 -13.97 -6.46 -32.88
C ALA A 257 -13.38 -7.47 -33.88
N PRO A 258 -12.41 -7.07 -34.74
CA PRO A 258 -11.69 -7.97 -35.65
C PRO A 258 -10.97 -9.10 -34.90
N ALA A 259 -10.66 -10.18 -35.62
CA ALA A 259 -9.89 -11.28 -35.06
C ALA A 259 -8.51 -10.82 -34.58
N GLY A 260 -8.12 -11.19 -33.35
CA GLY A 260 -6.82 -10.85 -32.76
C GLY A 260 -6.69 -9.46 -32.15
N SER A 261 -7.62 -8.51 -32.43
CA SER A 261 -7.50 -7.12 -31.96
C SER A 261 -7.62 -6.94 -30.45
N LEU A 262 -8.35 -7.80 -29.74
CA LEU A 262 -8.59 -7.64 -28.30
C LEU A 262 -7.50 -8.28 -27.42
N SER A 263 -6.71 -9.21 -27.95
CA SER A 263 -5.74 -9.99 -27.14
C SER A 263 -4.70 -9.12 -26.41
N PRO A 264 -4.07 -8.10 -27.04
CA PRO A 264 -3.11 -7.23 -26.34
C PRO A 264 -3.75 -6.46 -25.19
N TYR A 265 -4.97 -5.94 -25.39
CA TYR A 265 -5.69 -5.18 -24.36
C TYR A 265 -6.14 -6.04 -23.19
N LEU A 266 -6.58 -7.27 -23.45
CA LEU A 266 -6.89 -8.25 -22.40
C LEU A 266 -5.64 -8.61 -21.60
N GLN A 267 -4.52 -8.82 -22.28
CA GLN A 267 -3.25 -9.11 -21.61
C GLN A 267 -2.81 -7.96 -20.71
N GLN A 268 -2.88 -6.73 -21.20
CA GLN A 268 -2.56 -5.53 -20.41
C GLN A 268 -3.48 -5.40 -19.19
N LEU A 269 -4.80 -5.52 -19.37
CA LEU A 269 -5.77 -5.44 -18.27
C LEU A 269 -5.57 -6.52 -17.20
N VAL A 270 -5.08 -7.72 -17.61
CA VAL A 270 -4.71 -8.79 -16.66
C VAL A 270 -3.41 -8.45 -15.93
N GLN A 271 -2.39 -7.94 -16.62
CA GLN A 271 -1.13 -7.51 -16.01
C GLN A 271 -1.36 -6.40 -14.98
N ASP A 272 -2.24 -5.45 -15.30
CA ASP A 272 -2.63 -4.35 -14.40
C ASP A 272 -3.61 -4.79 -13.29
N ASN A 273 -3.92 -6.09 -13.21
CA ASN A 273 -4.89 -6.66 -12.26
C ASN A 273 -6.27 -5.97 -12.30
N THR A 274 -6.64 -5.40 -13.44
CA THR A 274 -7.97 -4.78 -13.64
C THR A 274 -9.02 -5.83 -13.91
N ILE A 275 -8.66 -6.86 -14.68
CA ILE A 275 -9.44 -8.06 -14.90
C ILE A 275 -8.62 -9.30 -14.53
N ARG A 276 -9.29 -10.40 -14.28
CA ARG A 276 -8.64 -11.70 -14.07
C ARG A 276 -9.33 -12.79 -14.90
N LYS A 277 -8.58 -13.85 -15.18
CA LYS A 277 -9.14 -15.10 -15.72
C LYS A 277 -9.78 -15.88 -14.58
N THR A 278 -10.94 -16.48 -14.81
CA THR A 278 -11.60 -17.31 -13.79
C THR A 278 -10.84 -18.62 -13.53
N ASP A 279 -10.08 -19.12 -14.51
CA ASP A 279 -9.17 -20.26 -14.39
C ASP A 279 -7.91 -19.97 -15.22
N PRO A 280 -6.81 -19.53 -14.60
CA PRO A 280 -5.57 -19.14 -15.30
C PRO A 280 -4.92 -20.26 -16.12
N GLU A 281 -5.12 -21.52 -15.74
CA GLU A 281 -4.46 -22.68 -16.36
C GLU A 281 -5.15 -23.18 -17.62
N LYS A 282 -6.45 -22.87 -17.81
CA LYS A 282 -7.22 -23.28 -18.98
C LYS A 282 -7.18 -22.26 -20.10
N ARG A 283 -7.03 -22.75 -21.34
CA ARG A 283 -7.19 -21.93 -22.56
C ARG A 283 -8.65 -21.56 -22.78
N GLY A 284 -8.89 -20.32 -23.24
CA GLY A 284 -10.26 -19.84 -23.52
C GLY A 284 -11.09 -19.50 -22.30
N THR A 285 -10.47 -19.42 -21.15
CA THR A 285 -11.10 -19.08 -19.88
C THR A 285 -11.78 -17.72 -19.91
N PRO A 286 -12.97 -17.57 -19.31
CA PRO A 286 -13.63 -16.29 -19.17
C PRO A 286 -12.86 -15.30 -18.31
N TYR A 287 -13.11 -14.00 -18.55
CA TYR A 287 -12.56 -12.88 -17.81
C TYR A 287 -13.64 -12.23 -16.95
N GLU A 288 -13.24 -11.71 -15.83
CA GLU A 288 -14.08 -10.89 -14.94
C GLU A 288 -13.32 -9.67 -14.40
N ILE A 289 -14.03 -8.62 -14.03
CA ILE A 289 -13.45 -7.44 -13.39
C ILE A 289 -13.06 -7.81 -11.95
N THR A 290 -11.80 -7.52 -11.57
CA THR A 290 -11.25 -7.88 -10.26
C THR A 290 -11.86 -7.04 -9.14
N ASP A 291 -12.01 -5.74 -9.37
CA ASP A 291 -12.58 -4.79 -8.42
C ASP A 291 -14.10 -4.75 -8.56
N LYS A 292 -14.81 -5.31 -7.57
CA LYS A 292 -16.27 -5.38 -7.56
C LYS A 292 -16.93 -4.00 -7.53
N LEU A 293 -16.32 -3.02 -6.84
CA LEU A 293 -16.85 -1.67 -6.77
C LEU A 293 -16.67 -0.95 -8.10
N PHE A 294 -15.54 -1.14 -8.77
CA PHE A 294 -15.33 -0.63 -10.13
C PHE A 294 -16.36 -1.23 -11.12
N LYS A 295 -16.63 -2.54 -11.00
CA LYS A 295 -17.69 -3.20 -11.79
C LYS A 295 -19.04 -2.55 -11.55
N LEU A 296 -19.40 -2.30 -10.28
CA LEU A 296 -20.66 -1.66 -9.90
C LEU A 296 -20.76 -0.23 -10.45
N TRP A 297 -19.68 0.55 -10.35
CA TRP A 297 -19.64 1.90 -10.89
C TRP A 297 -19.83 1.92 -12.41
N LEU A 298 -19.14 1.06 -13.16
CA LEU A 298 -19.30 0.92 -14.60
C LEU A 298 -20.72 0.49 -15.03
N SER A 299 -21.39 -0.35 -14.23
CA SER A 299 -22.74 -0.84 -14.54
C SER A 299 -23.85 0.18 -14.26
N ASN A 300 -23.63 1.13 -13.34
CA ASN A 300 -24.59 2.15 -12.96
C ASN A 300 -24.58 3.40 -13.90
N GLY A 301 -23.76 3.38 -14.93
CA GLY A 301 -23.63 4.46 -15.91
C GLY A 301 -22.55 5.43 -15.51
N SER A 302 -21.37 5.16 -15.99
CA SER A 302 -20.30 6.17 -16.08
C SER A 302 -20.68 7.29 -17.05
#